data_de7732bb2dfb703bc337fbb7351f4f62
#
_entry.id   de7732bb2dfb703bc337fbb7351f4f62
#
_cell.length_a   1.000
_cell.length_b   1.000
_cell.length_c   1.000
_cell.angle_alpha   90.00
_cell.angle_beta   90.00
_cell.angle_gamma   90.00
#
_symmetry.space_group_name_H-M   'P 1'
#
loop_
_entity.id
_entity.type
_entity.pdbx_description
1 polymer ?
#
loop_
_entity_poly.entity_id
_entity_poly.type
_entity_poly.pdbx_seq_one_letter_code
_entity_poly.pdbx_strand_id
1 'polypeptide(L)'
;MARKRANGEGTIRKRADGSWEARYCADGKRHSVYGRTQAEVRKKLTEVSVTIDHGDFREDSGLTLGQWLTMWHRDYLGNVKLGTADTYEMQIRVHIIPALGDVKLSALRTPMIQRLYNKKREEGLSPKSIKNIHGCLHKALDVAVRIGYLSKNPSSNCILPRIEQAEIHPLDTPELSKLLAFLKGHEHEALIVTAIFTGLRSGELLGLTWDSVDFENGLIRVTKQLAQPRKKGEVFRFATPKNSKPRTIAPAPTVFQVLKKHKEEQEAQRKALGPAWNDGGFP
;
A
#
# COMPACT_ATOMS: atom_id res chain seq x y z
N MET A 1 -29.76 -55.55 -4.10
CA MET A 1 -28.84 -55.09 -3.03
C MET A 1 -28.40 -53.66 -3.32
N ALA A 2 -28.63 -52.70 -2.42
CA ALA A 2 -28.20 -51.32 -2.62
C ALA A 2 -26.67 -51.25 -2.55
N ARG A 3 -26.05 -50.72 -3.58
CA ARG A 3 -24.59 -50.56 -3.70
C ARG A 3 -24.11 -49.65 -2.57
N LYS A 4 -23.21 -50.15 -1.70
CA LYS A 4 -22.57 -49.33 -0.64
C LYS A 4 -21.81 -48.19 -1.30
N ARG A 5 -22.18 -46.94 -1.02
CA ARG A 5 -21.52 -45.76 -1.57
C ARG A 5 -20.08 -45.63 -1.03
N ALA A 6 -19.17 -45.11 -1.85
CA ALA A 6 -17.80 -44.91 -1.44
C ALA A 6 -17.71 -43.79 -0.38
N ASN A 7 -16.70 -43.88 0.51
CA ASN A 7 -16.42 -42.79 1.47
C ASN A 7 -16.12 -41.51 0.70
N GLY A 8 -16.93 -40.46 0.90
CA GLY A 8 -16.76 -39.15 0.24
C GLY A 8 -17.90 -38.75 -0.71
N GLU A 9 -18.75 -39.69 -1.18
CA GLU A 9 -19.82 -39.41 -2.16
C GLU A 9 -20.96 -38.51 -1.64
N GLY A 10 -20.99 -38.19 -0.36
CA GLY A 10 -22.08 -37.40 0.27
C GLY A 10 -23.46 -38.08 0.25
N THR A 11 -24.38 -37.54 1.00
CA THR A 11 -25.79 -38.06 1.03
C THR A 11 -26.76 -36.93 0.72
N ILE A 12 -27.76 -37.22 -0.14
CA ILE A 12 -28.83 -36.26 -0.48
C ILE A 12 -30.13 -36.77 0.15
N ARG A 13 -30.85 -35.91 0.85
CA ARG A 13 -32.14 -36.20 1.46
C ARG A 13 -33.12 -35.05 1.28
N LYS A 14 -34.44 -35.37 1.28
CA LYS A 14 -35.50 -34.38 1.37
C LYS A 14 -35.79 -34.11 2.84
N ARG A 15 -35.90 -32.83 3.20
CA ARG A 15 -36.24 -32.39 4.56
C ARG A 15 -37.76 -32.29 4.73
N ALA A 16 -38.20 -32.22 6.00
CA ALA A 16 -39.64 -32.11 6.34
C ALA A 16 -40.26 -30.79 5.80
N ASP A 17 -39.47 -29.74 5.65
CA ASP A 17 -39.88 -28.44 5.08
C ASP A 17 -39.99 -28.45 3.52
N GLY A 18 -39.79 -29.62 2.89
CA GLY A 18 -39.83 -29.77 1.45
C GLY A 18 -38.54 -29.43 0.71
N SER A 19 -37.58 -28.81 1.37
CA SER A 19 -36.26 -28.52 0.82
C SER A 19 -35.37 -29.75 0.72
N TRP A 20 -34.27 -29.65 -0.04
CA TRP A 20 -33.30 -30.74 -0.18
C TRP A 20 -32.00 -30.37 0.51
N GLU A 21 -31.34 -31.35 1.15
CA GLU A 21 -30.08 -31.24 1.83
C GLU A 21 -29.12 -32.30 1.27
N ALA A 22 -27.88 -31.86 0.93
CA ALA A 22 -26.79 -32.82 0.74
C ALA A 22 -25.74 -32.62 1.84
N ARG A 23 -25.23 -33.72 2.38
CA ARG A 23 -24.20 -33.78 3.40
C ARG A 23 -22.95 -34.37 2.84
N TYR A 24 -21.81 -33.74 3.15
CA TYR A 24 -20.47 -34.19 2.76
C TYR A 24 -19.50 -33.98 3.91
N CYS A 25 -18.33 -34.61 3.85
CA CYS A 25 -17.24 -34.43 4.80
C CYS A 25 -16.07 -33.72 4.09
N ALA A 26 -15.53 -32.68 4.74
CA ALA A 26 -14.30 -32.01 4.31
C ALA A 26 -13.53 -31.59 5.56
N ASP A 27 -12.19 -31.70 5.53
CA ASP A 27 -11.29 -31.39 6.64
C ASP A 27 -11.72 -32.01 7.99
N GLY A 28 -12.25 -33.26 7.95
CA GLY A 28 -12.71 -33.98 9.11
C GLY A 28 -14.04 -33.49 9.71
N LYS A 29 -14.68 -32.49 9.12
CA LYS A 29 -15.96 -31.93 9.53
C LYS A 29 -17.07 -32.30 8.58
N ARG A 30 -18.33 -32.35 9.12
CA ARG A 30 -19.54 -32.55 8.32
C ARG A 30 -20.10 -31.20 7.90
N HIS A 31 -20.37 -31.05 6.61
CA HIS A 31 -20.96 -29.87 5.99
C HIS A 31 -22.27 -30.25 5.30
N SER A 32 -23.14 -29.26 5.09
CA SER A 32 -24.41 -29.44 4.39
C SER A 32 -24.60 -28.31 3.36
N VAL A 33 -25.12 -28.67 2.19
CA VAL A 33 -25.64 -27.70 1.21
C VAL A 33 -27.13 -27.91 1.01
N TYR A 34 -27.84 -26.81 0.78
CA TYR A 34 -29.32 -26.80 0.70
C TYR A 34 -29.76 -26.28 -0.66
N GLY A 35 -30.94 -26.72 -1.09
CA GLY A 35 -31.57 -26.24 -2.33
C GLY A 35 -33.05 -26.56 -2.36
N ARG A 36 -33.78 -25.93 -3.29
CA ARG A 36 -35.21 -26.14 -3.46
C ARG A 36 -35.52 -27.46 -4.20
N THR A 37 -34.59 -27.91 -5.05
CA THR A 37 -34.73 -29.13 -5.82
C THR A 37 -33.56 -30.09 -5.61
N GLN A 38 -33.79 -31.37 -5.83
CA GLN A 38 -32.75 -32.40 -5.75
C GLN A 38 -31.63 -32.15 -6.79
N ALA A 39 -32.00 -31.68 -7.99
CA ALA A 39 -31.04 -31.39 -9.04
C ALA A 39 -30.09 -30.25 -8.63
N GLU A 40 -30.62 -29.18 -8.03
CA GLU A 40 -29.82 -28.06 -7.50
C GLU A 40 -28.81 -28.52 -6.45
N VAL A 41 -29.28 -29.33 -5.47
CA VAL A 41 -28.42 -29.81 -4.40
C VAL A 41 -27.36 -30.78 -4.90
N ARG A 42 -27.72 -31.61 -5.91
CA ARG A 42 -26.74 -32.51 -6.56
C ARG A 42 -25.66 -31.71 -7.27
N LYS A 43 -26.03 -30.67 -8.02
CA LYS A 43 -25.07 -29.79 -8.69
C LYS A 43 -24.11 -29.13 -7.69
N LYS A 44 -24.65 -28.54 -6.60
CA LYS A 44 -23.84 -27.96 -5.52
C LYS A 44 -22.90 -28.98 -4.87
N LEU A 45 -23.38 -30.20 -4.63
CA LEU A 45 -22.55 -31.26 -4.06
C LEU A 45 -21.41 -31.65 -5.00
N THR A 46 -21.67 -31.79 -6.31
CA THR A 46 -20.63 -32.09 -7.30
C THR A 46 -19.58 -30.98 -7.37
N GLU A 47 -20.00 -29.72 -7.39
CA GLU A 47 -19.09 -28.58 -7.37
C GLU A 47 -18.18 -28.59 -6.13
N VAL A 48 -18.74 -28.88 -4.97
CA VAL A 48 -17.97 -28.97 -3.72
C VAL A 48 -17.06 -30.19 -3.72
N SER A 49 -17.53 -31.35 -4.20
CA SER A 49 -16.69 -32.57 -4.28
C SER A 49 -15.46 -32.34 -5.14
N VAL A 50 -15.61 -31.66 -6.28
CA VAL A 50 -14.49 -31.29 -7.16
C VAL A 50 -13.49 -30.40 -6.41
N THR A 51 -13.96 -29.44 -5.59
CA THR A 51 -13.05 -28.58 -4.83
C THR A 51 -12.34 -29.33 -3.70
N ILE A 52 -13.00 -30.33 -3.09
CA ILE A 52 -12.38 -31.22 -2.09
C ILE A 52 -11.32 -32.10 -2.74
N ASP A 53 -11.62 -32.74 -3.87
CA ASP A 53 -10.72 -33.63 -4.58
C ASP A 53 -9.46 -32.91 -5.11
N HIS A 54 -9.61 -31.64 -5.47
CA HIS A 54 -8.48 -30.77 -5.85
C HIS A 54 -7.72 -30.14 -4.67
N GLY A 55 -8.15 -30.39 -3.43
CA GLY A 55 -7.56 -29.78 -2.24
C GLY A 55 -7.87 -28.26 -2.09
N ASP A 56 -8.78 -27.75 -2.90
CA ASP A 56 -9.17 -26.32 -2.95
C ASP A 56 -10.32 -25.97 -1.99
N PHE A 57 -10.89 -26.99 -1.30
CA PHE A 57 -11.98 -26.74 -0.37
C PHE A 57 -11.51 -25.87 0.80
N ARG A 58 -12.29 -24.85 1.09
CA ARG A 58 -12.11 -24.01 2.29
C ARG A 58 -13.47 -23.73 2.92
N GLU A 59 -13.53 -23.82 4.25
CA GLU A 59 -14.72 -23.43 5.00
C GLU A 59 -15.02 -21.94 4.77
N ASP A 60 -16.27 -21.60 4.42
CA ASP A 60 -16.66 -20.20 4.25
C ASP A 60 -16.55 -19.48 5.60
N SER A 61 -15.61 -18.55 5.70
CA SER A 61 -15.41 -17.74 6.91
C SER A 61 -16.60 -16.80 7.17
N GLY A 62 -17.52 -16.66 6.23
CA GLY A 62 -18.62 -15.69 6.28
C GLY A 62 -18.17 -14.22 6.16
N LEU A 63 -16.86 -13.96 6.12
CA LEU A 63 -16.30 -12.61 6.06
C LEU A 63 -16.58 -11.94 4.71
N THR A 64 -16.91 -10.65 4.77
CA THR A 64 -16.91 -9.80 3.59
C THR A 64 -15.48 -9.32 3.28
N LEU A 65 -15.24 -8.88 2.04
CA LEU A 65 -13.95 -8.30 1.66
C LEU A 65 -13.60 -7.08 2.54
N GLY A 66 -14.58 -6.23 2.86
CA GLY A 66 -14.36 -5.06 3.72
C GLY A 66 -13.93 -5.45 5.13
N GLN A 67 -14.58 -6.45 5.73
CA GLN A 67 -14.20 -6.97 7.05
C GLN A 67 -12.79 -7.58 7.02
N TRP A 68 -12.48 -8.36 5.98
CA TRP A 68 -11.14 -8.92 5.80
C TRP A 68 -10.08 -7.83 5.67
N LEU A 69 -10.29 -6.83 4.80
CA LEU A 69 -9.31 -5.76 4.58
C LEU A 69 -9.07 -4.92 5.84
N THR A 70 -10.10 -4.67 6.64
CA THR A 70 -9.99 -3.99 7.94
C THR A 70 -9.15 -4.80 8.92
N MET A 71 -9.42 -6.10 9.04
CA MET A 71 -8.66 -7.02 9.88
C MET A 71 -7.20 -7.14 9.38
N TRP A 72 -7.00 -7.30 8.06
CA TRP A 72 -5.67 -7.38 7.47
C TRP A 72 -4.84 -6.12 7.74
N HIS A 73 -5.45 -4.94 7.58
CA HIS A 73 -4.75 -3.67 7.84
C HIS A 73 -4.34 -3.54 9.31
N ARG A 74 -5.20 -3.95 10.24
CA ARG A 74 -4.93 -3.87 11.67
C ARG A 74 -3.89 -4.88 12.14
N ASP A 75 -3.99 -6.13 11.69
CA ASP A 75 -3.31 -7.26 12.32
C ASP A 75 -2.09 -7.78 11.54
N TYR A 76 -2.00 -7.52 10.22
CA TYR A 76 -0.98 -8.13 9.34
C TYR A 76 0.05 -7.15 8.77
N LEU A 77 0.02 -5.89 9.18
CA LEU A 77 0.96 -4.86 8.70
C LEU A 77 2.06 -4.47 9.71
N GLY A 78 2.28 -5.26 10.75
CA GLY A 78 3.25 -4.94 11.82
C GLY A 78 4.68 -4.64 11.35
N ASN A 79 5.11 -5.24 10.24
CA ASN A 79 6.44 -5.03 9.64
C ASN A 79 6.45 -4.00 8.50
N VAL A 80 5.35 -3.29 8.28
CA VAL A 80 5.22 -2.32 7.18
C VAL A 80 5.47 -0.91 7.71
N LYS A 81 6.26 -0.10 6.98
CA LYS A 81 6.47 1.31 7.34
C LYS A 81 5.13 2.04 7.41
N LEU A 82 4.96 2.88 8.42
CA LEU A 82 3.72 3.64 8.66
C LEU A 82 3.18 4.31 7.40
N GLY A 83 4.05 4.98 6.63
CA GLY A 83 3.63 5.60 5.38
C GLY A 83 3.10 4.66 4.31
N THR A 84 3.46 3.38 4.34
CA THR A 84 2.88 2.37 3.45
C THR A 84 1.54 1.88 3.99
N ALA A 85 1.43 1.71 5.31
CA ALA A 85 0.17 1.35 5.97
C ALA A 85 -0.91 2.41 5.72
N ASP A 86 -0.57 3.70 5.88
CA ASP A 86 -1.49 4.82 5.58
C ASP A 86 -1.93 4.84 4.11
N THR A 87 -1.01 4.50 3.20
CA THR A 87 -1.34 4.38 1.77
C THR A 87 -2.33 3.23 1.54
N TYR A 88 -2.13 2.09 2.19
CA TYR A 88 -3.07 0.97 2.11
C TYR A 88 -4.43 1.33 2.71
N GLU A 89 -4.47 2.00 3.88
CA GLU A 89 -5.72 2.49 4.48
C GLU A 89 -6.51 3.36 3.48
N MET A 90 -5.84 4.30 2.85
CA MET A 90 -6.46 5.17 1.85
C MET A 90 -6.99 4.37 0.65
N GLN A 91 -6.20 3.43 0.08
CA GLN A 91 -6.66 2.59 -1.03
C GLN A 91 -7.88 1.75 -0.64
N ILE A 92 -7.85 1.15 0.54
CA ILE A 92 -8.95 0.34 1.07
C ILE A 92 -10.21 1.18 1.22
N ARG A 93 -10.12 2.29 1.96
CA ARG A 93 -11.27 3.13 2.33
C ARG A 93 -11.89 3.86 1.16
N VAL A 94 -11.07 4.41 0.26
CA VAL A 94 -11.54 5.28 -0.82
C VAL A 94 -11.92 4.51 -2.09
N HIS A 95 -11.21 3.42 -2.37
CA HIS A 95 -11.37 2.76 -3.66
C HIS A 95 -11.95 1.34 -3.58
N ILE A 96 -11.56 0.54 -2.60
CA ILE A 96 -11.91 -0.89 -2.60
C ILE A 96 -13.22 -1.15 -1.86
N ILE A 97 -13.35 -0.69 -0.61
CA ILE A 97 -14.55 -0.92 0.21
C ILE A 97 -15.81 -0.38 -0.45
N PRO A 98 -15.86 0.85 -1.02
CA PRO A 98 -17.09 1.36 -1.62
C PRO A 98 -17.58 0.56 -2.82
N ALA A 99 -16.71 -0.22 -3.46
CA ALA A 99 -17.05 -0.98 -4.67
C ALA A 99 -17.26 -2.49 -4.41
N LEU A 100 -16.51 -3.07 -3.48
CA LEU A 100 -16.45 -4.52 -3.27
C LEU A 100 -16.56 -4.92 -1.80
N GLY A 101 -16.69 -3.97 -0.87
CA GLY A 101 -16.63 -4.23 0.57
C GLY A 101 -17.65 -5.24 1.08
N ASP A 102 -18.86 -5.22 0.53
CA ASP A 102 -19.96 -6.10 0.93
C ASP A 102 -19.91 -7.50 0.27
N VAL A 103 -19.02 -7.69 -0.69
CA VAL A 103 -18.86 -8.99 -1.35
C VAL A 103 -18.22 -9.98 -0.37
N LYS A 104 -18.85 -11.14 -0.20
CA LYS A 104 -18.24 -12.23 0.57
C LYS A 104 -16.89 -12.61 0.00
N LEU A 105 -15.90 -12.81 0.85
CA LEU A 105 -14.54 -13.16 0.45
C LEU A 105 -14.51 -14.43 -0.40
N SER A 106 -15.30 -15.44 0.00
CA SER A 106 -15.50 -16.71 -0.74
C SER A 106 -16.17 -16.52 -2.11
N ALA A 107 -16.94 -15.47 -2.29
CA ALA A 107 -17.65 -15.16 -3.55
C ALA A 107 -16.87 -14.18 -4.47
N LEU A 108 -15.74 -13.65 -4.03
CA LEU A 108 -14.92 -12.71 -4.80
C LEU A 108 -14.31 -13.40 -6.03
N ARG A 109 -14.49 -12.81 -7.21
CA ARG A 109 -14.02 -13.38 -8.49
C ARG A 109 -13.25 -12.32 -9.28
N THR A 110 -12.30 -12.78 -10.11
CA THR A 110 -11.49 -11.93 -11.00
C THR A 110 -12.30 -10.91 -11.82
N PRO A 111 -13.44 -11.26 -12.44
CA PRO A 111 -14.21 -10.26 -13.21
C PRO A 111 -14.76 -9.11 -12.36
N MET A 112 -15.02 -9.33 -11.07
CA MET A 112 -15.50 -8.28 -10.18
C MET A 112 -14.39 -7.26 -9.91
N ILE A 113 -13.19 -7.76 -9.65
CA ILE A 113 -11.98 -6.94 -9.44
C ILE A 113 -11.61 -6.20 -10.72
N GLN A 114 -11.68 -6.88 -11.86
CA GLN A 114 -11.40 -6.24 -13.16
C GLN A 114 -12.36 -5.08 -13.45
N ARG A 115 -13.66 -5.25 -13.15
CA ARG A 115 -14.65 -4.17 -13.26
C ARG A 115 -14.32 -2.96 -12.38
N LEU A 116 -13.82 -3.20 -11.15
CA LEU A 116 -13.35 -2.11 -10.30
C LEU A 116 -12.24 -1.31 -11.00
N TYR A 117 -11.24 -1.97 -11.59
CA TYR A 117 -10.14 -1.28 -12.26
C TYR A 117 -10.57 -0.51 -13.49
N ASN A 118 -11.47 -1.11 -14.29
CA ASN A 118 -12.03 -0.44 -15.47
C ASN A 118 -12.83 0.82 -15.07
N LYS A 119 -13.70 0.69 -14.06
CA LYS A 119 -14.45 1.84 -13.52
C LYS A 119 -13.50 2.94 -13.00
N LYS A 120 -12.43 2.60 -12.28
CA LYS A 120 -11.45 3.59 -11.80
C LYS A 120 -10.70 4.28 -12.95
N ARG A 121 -10.49 3.58 -14.06
CA ARG A 121 -9.94 4.18 -15.29
C ARG A 121 -10.93 5.16 -15.93
N GLU A 122 -12.21 4.79 -16.02
CA GLU A 122 -13.28 5.67 -16.53
C GLU A 122 -13.47 6.91 -15.65
N GLU A 123 -13.26 6.78 -14.32
CA GLU A 123 -13.24 7.91 -13.36
C GLU A 123 -11.98 8.80 -13.50
N GLY A 124 -11.05 8.50 -14.43
CA GLY A 124 -9.87 9.30 -14.72
C GLY A 124 -8.64 8.99 -13.85
N LEU A 125 -8.63 7.89 -13.10
CA LEU A 125 -7.43 7.52 -12.34
C LEU A 125 -6.29 7.10 -13.27
N SER A 126 -5.07 7.54 -12.93
CA SER A 126 -3.88 7.18 -13.68
C SER A 126 -3.61 5.66 -13.63
N PRO A 127 -2.96 5.08 -14.66
CA PRO A 127 -2.51 3.69 -14.64
C PRO A 127 -1.70 3.33 -13.40
N LYS A 128 -0.89 4.25 -12.90
CA LYS A 128 -0.09 4.08 -11.68
C LYS A 128 -0.96 3.97 -10.44
N SER A 129 -2.01 4.78 -10.34
CA SER A 129 -2.96 4.73 -9.21
C SER A 129 -3.71 3.40 -9.20
N ILE A 130 -4.17 2.92 -10.37
CA ILE A 130 -4.84 1.63 -10.48
C ILE A 130 -3.91 0.47 -10.08
N LYS A 131 -2.64 0.50 -10.49
CA LYS A 131 -1.63 -0.49 -10.05
C LYS A 131 -1.38 -0.44 -8.55
N ASN A 132 -1.44 0.73 -7.92
CA ASN A 132 -1.32 0.86 -6.47
C ASN A 132 -2.53 0.23 -5.74
N ILE A 133 -3.75 0.47 -6.24
CA ILE A 133 -4.98 -0.18 -5.73
C ILE A 133 -4.85 -1.70 -5.85
N HIS A 134 -4.44 -2.19 -7.03
CA HIS A 134 -4.20 -3.61 -7.26
C HIS A 134 -3.16 -4.18 -6.29
N GLY A 135 -2.01 -3.53 -6.13
CA GLY A 135 -0.94 -3.99 -5.23
C GLY A 135 -1.40 -4.13 -3.78
N CYS A 136 -2.23 -3.19 -3.29
CA CYS A 136 -2.84 -3.28 -1.96
C CYS A 136 -3.78 -4.48 -1.85
N LEU A 137 -4.75 -4.60 -2.77
CA LEU A 137 -5.73 -5.68 -2.78
C LEU A 137 -5.06 -7.04 -2.97
N HIS A 138 -4.13 -7.15 -3.92
CA HIS A 138 -3.40 -8.39 -4.21
C HIS A 138 -2.65 -8.90 -2.96
N LYS A 139 -1.92 -8.02 -2.29
CA LYS A 139 -1.18 -8.36 -1.06
C LYS A 139 -2.10 -8.83 0.07
N ALA A 140 -3.23 -8.16 0.26
CA ALA A 140 -4.22 -8.57 1.27
C ALA A 140 -4.84 -9.95 0.95
N LEU A 141 -5.15 -10.20 -0.32
CA LEU A 141 -5.71 -11.47 -0.76
C LEU A 141 -4.67 -12.61 -0.73
N ASP A 142 -3.39 -12.33 -0.99
CA ASP A 142 -2.30 -13.31 -0.82
C ASP A 142 -2.16 -13.75 0.65
N VAL A 143 -2.34 -12.82 1.59
CA VAL A 143 -2.38 -13.19 3.01
C VAL A 143 -3.60 -14.07 3.30
N ALA A 144 -4.78 -13.74 2.75
CA ALA A 144 -5.99 -14.56 2.90
C ALA A 144 -5.78 -16.00 2.36
N VAL A 145 -5.05 -16.16 1.26
CA VAL A 145 -4.66 -17.48 0.73
C VAL A 145 -3.72 -18.20 1.71
N ARG A 146 -2.69 -17.53 2.19
CA ARG A 146 -1.70 -18.14 3.12
C ARG A 146 -2.30 -18.64 4.43
N ILE A 147 -3.32 -17.94 4.95
CA ILE A 147 -4.00 -18.33 6.20
C ILE A 147 -5.23 -19.19 5.96
N GLY A 148 -5.50 -19.58 4.71
CA GLY A 148 -6.54 -20.56 4.37
C GLY A 148 -7.95 -20.01 4.18
N TYR A 149 -8.16 -18.70 4.13
CA TYR A 149 -9.47 -18.09 3.82
C TYR A 149 -9.84 -18.19 2.34
N LEU A 150 -8.85 -18.26 1.46
CA LEU A 150 -9.02 -18.45 0.02
C LEU A 150 -8.10 -19.58 -0.47
N SER A 151 -8.54 -20.34 -1.47
CA SER A 151 -7.70 -21.34 -2.15
C SER A 151 -6.74 -20.70 -3.13
N LYS A 152 -7.14 -19.61 -3.78
CA LYS A 152 -6.32 -18.85 -4.74
C LYS A 152 -6.67 -17.38 -4.69
N ASN A 153 -5.71 -16.54 -5.09
CA ASN A 153 -5.90 -15.11 -5.14
C ASN A 153 -6.66 -14.70 -6.42
N PRO A 154 -7.92 -14.21 -6.32
CA PRO A 154 -8.70 -13.85 -7.50
C PRO A 154 -8.19 -12.60 -8.23
N SER A 155 -7.27 -11.82 -7.64
CA SER A 155 -6.68 -10.66 -8.30
C SER A 155 -5.48 -10.99 -9.19
N SER A 156 -4.89 -12.21 -9.09
CA SER A 156 -3.67 -12.58 -9.82
C SER A 156 -3.81 -12.51 -11.34
N ASN A 157 -5.01 -12.80 -11.86
CA ASN A 157 -5.26 -12.83 -13.30
C ASN A 157 -5.93 -11.55 -13.83
N CYS A 158 -5.90 -10.44 -13.06
CA CYS A 158 -6.41 -9.17 -13.53
C CYS A 158 -5.47 -8.52 -14.54
N ILE A 159 -6.05 -7.92 -15.57
CA ILE A 159 -5.32 -7.16 -16.60
C ILE A 159 -5.18 -5.72 -16.11
N LEU A 160 -3.94 -5.27 -15.93
CA LEU A 160 -3.63 -3.93 -15.48
C LEU A 160 -3.30 -2.99 -16.64
N PRO A 161 -3.63 -1.70 -16.53
CA PRO A 161 -3.29 -0.73 -17.56
C PRO A 161 -1.76 -0.58 -17.67
N ARG A 162 -1.29 -0.37 -18.91
CA ARG A 162 0.13 -0.06 -19.17
C ARG A 162 0.46 1.32 -18.64
N ILE A 163 1.60 1.44 -17.97
CA ILE A 163 2.15 2.74 -17.57
C ILE A 163 3.05 3.19 -18.73
N GLU A 164 2.68 4.29 -19.32
CA GLU A 164 3.55 4.99 -20.25
C GLU A 164 4.53 5.82 -19.42
N GLN A 165 5.82 5.66 -19.69
CA GLN A 165 6.85 6.49 -19.07
C GLN A 165 6.93 7.77 -19.87
N ALA A 166 6.67 8.91 -19.23
CA ALA A 166 6.99 10.20 -19.83
C ALA A 166 8.50 10.33 -19.95
N GLU A 167 8.96 10.85 -21.05
CA GLU A 167 10.35 11.20 -21.22
C GLU A 167 10.71 12.32 -20.24
N ILE A 168 11.78 12.12 -19.51
CA ILE A 168 12.27 13.11 -18.54
C ILE A 168 13.31 13.96 -19.26
N HIS A 169 13.03 15.24 -19.40
CA HIS A 169 13.97 16.23 -19.92
C HIS A 169 14.65 16.93 -18.73
N PRO A 170 15.89 16.52 -18.37
CA PRO A 170 16.63 17.23 -17.34
C PRO A 170 17.02 18.62 -17.83
N LEU A 171 17.20 19.57 -16.91
CA LEU A 171 17.71 20.89 -17.25
C LEU A 171 19.09 20.76 -17.91
N ASP A 172 19.27 21.45 -19.01
CA ASP A 172 20.60 21.60 -19.63
C ASP A 172 21.49 22.61 -18.87
N THR A 173 22.76 22.73 -19.26
CA THR A 173 23.69 23.60 -18.57
C THR A 173 23.30 25.11 -18.66
N PRO A 174 22.82 25.65 -19.78
CA PRO A 174 22.28 27.00 -19.85
C PRO A 174 21.05 27.23 -18.97
N GLU A 175 20.12 26.30 -18.95
CA GLU A 175 18.91 26.37 -18.11
C GLU A 175 19.25 26.31 -16.62
N LEU A 176 20.17 25.42 -16.24
CA LEU A 176 20.66 25.32 -14.87
C LEU A 176 21.35 26.63 -14.43
N SER A 177 22.16 27.21 -15.29
CA SER A 177 22.85 28.50 -15.03
C SER A 177 21.86 29.64 -14.79
N LYS A 178 20.80 29.72 -15.61
CA LYS A 178 19.72 30.69 -15.44
C LYS A 178 18.96 30.46 -14.11
N LEU A 179 18.66 29.21 -13.79
CA LEU A 179 17.99 28.86 -12.52
C LEU A 179 18.83 29.29 -11.32
N LEU A 180 20.14 28.98 -11.31
CA LEU A 180 21.04 29.34 -10.23
C LEU A 180 21.19 30.85 -10.08
N ALA A 181 21.23 31.59 -11.19
CA ALA A 181 21.26 33.05 -11.19
C ALA A 181 19.97 33.65 -10.60
N PHE A 182 18.81 33.10 -10.95
CA PHE A 182 17.51 33.52 -10.43
C PHE A 182 17.37 33.23 -8.92
N LEU A 183 17.90 32.11 -8.44
CA LEU A 183 17.84 31.71 -7.04
C LEU A 183 18.72 32.53 -6.10
N LYS A 184 19.67 33.30 -6.64
CA LYS A 184 20.63 34.07 -5.84
C LYS A 184 19.91 35.09 -4.97
N GLY A 185 19.99 34.94 -3.67
CA GLY A 185 19.29 35.79 -2.67
C GLY A 185 17.81 35.44 -2.45
N HIS A 186 17.29 34.41 -3.09
CA HIS A 186 15.93 33.93 -2.84
C HIS A 186 15.87 33.15 -1.51
N GLU A 187 14.75 33.23 -0.80
CA GLU A 187 14.55 32.53 0.49
C GLU A 187 14.80 31.01 0.43
N HIS A 188 14.59 30.39 -0.74
CA HIS A 188 14.79 28.95 -0.96
C HIS A 188 16.11 28.62 -1.67
N GLU A 189 17.04 29.58 -1.78
CA GLU A 189 18.34 29.38 -2.44
C GLU A 189 19.08 28.17 -1.87
N ALA A 190 19.27 28.14 -0.55
CA ALA A 190 19.99 27.06 0.13
C ALA A 190 19.34 25.69 -0.10
N LEU A 191 18.00 25.62 -0.03
CA LEU A 191 17.23 24.40 -0.22
C LEU A 191 17.42 23.85 -1.65
N ILE A 192 17.18 24.70 -2.67
CA ILE A 192 17.16 24.26 -4.07
C ILE A 192 18.58 23.96 -4.56
N VAL A 193 19.57 24.80 -4.23
CA VAL A 193 20.97 24.55 -4.59
C VAL A 193 21.46 23.25 -3.96
N THR A 194 21.16 23.03 -2.67
CA THR A 194 21.52 21.77 -2.03
C THR A 194 20.83 20.58 -2.71
N ALA A 195 19.54 20.67 -3.07
CA ALA A 195 18.84 19.62 -3.80
C ALA A 195 19.51 19.27 -5.14
N ILE A 196 19.85 20.28 -5.93
CA ILE A 196 20.48 20.13 -7.26
C ILE A 196 21.83 19.40 -7.16
N PHE A 197 22.70 19.84 -6.26
CA PHE A 197 24.07 19.33 -6.20
C PHE A 197 24.27 18.09 -5.31
N THR A 198 23.21 17.66 -4.58
CA THR A 198 23.30 16.47 -3.72
C THR A 198 22.41 15.32 -4.17
N GLY A 199 21.36 15.59 -4.93
CA GLY A 199 20.34 14.60 -5.27
C GLY A 199 19.60 14.02 -4.05
N LEU A 200 19.56 14.72 -2.93
CA LEU A 200 18.84 14.31 -1.74
C LEU A 200 17.33 14.24 -2.04
N ARG A 201 16.68 13.23 -1.45
CA ARG A 201 15.21 13.17 -1.49
C ARG A 201 14.61 14.31 -0.69
N SER A 202 13.43 14.79 -1.08
CA SER A 202 12.76 15.90 -0.38
C SER A 202 12.70 15.71 1.14
N GLY A 203 12.34 14.53 1.61
CA GLY A 203 12.31 14.24 3.05
C GLY A 203 13.69 14.22 3.71
N GLU A 204 14.74 13.80 3.01
CA GLU A 204 16.12 13.83 3.50
C GLU A 204 16.65 15.27 3.57
N LEU A 205 16.33 16.06 2.55
CA LEU A 205 16.71 17.47 2.45
C LEU A 205 16.05 18.31 3.56
N LEU A 206 14.72 18.16 3.73
CA LEU A 206 13.98 18.85 4.79
C LEU A 206 14.30 18.34 6.20
N GLY A 207 14.83 17.12 6.31
CA GLY A 207 15.29 16.53 7.57
C GLY A 207 16.76 16.71 7.86
N LEU A 208 17.48 17.49 7.02
CA LEU A 208 18.88 17.80 7.23
C LEU A 208 19.04 18.77 8.40
N THR A 209 19.95 18.48 9.30
CA THR A 209 20.21 19.26 10.52
C THR A 209 21.67 19.69 10.57
N TRP A 210 21.97 20.76 11.30
CA TRP A 210 23.34 21.32 11.35
C TRP A 210 24.39 20.36 11.89
N ASP A 211 24.01 19.45 12.79
CA ASP A 211 24.86 18.36 13.30
C ASP A 211 25.24 17.33 12.22
N SER A 212 24.51 17.32 11.13
CA SER A 212 24.74 16.42 9.98
C SER A 212 25.63 17.05 8.91
N VAL A 213 25.96 18.35 9.02
CA VAL A 213 26.78 19.10 8.04
C VAL A 213 28.17 19.36 8.63
N ASP A 214 29.16 18.70 8.08
CA ASP A 214 30.56 18.87 8.43
C ASP A 214 31.20 19.88 7.48
N PHE A 215 31.27 21.13 7.91
CA PHE A 215 31.83 22.24 7.12
C PHE A 215 33.35 22.16 6.97
N GLU A 216 34.06 21.50 7.92
CA GLU A 216 35.51 21.40 7.89
C GLU A 216 35.96 20.35 6.88
N ASN A 217 35.33 19.19 6.87
CA ASN A 217 35.68 18.09 5.99
C ASN A 217 34.86 18.09 4.68
N GLY A 218 33.91 19.01 4.50
CA GLY A 218 33.08 19.08 3.31
C GLY A 218 32.17 17.88 3.12
N LEU A 219 31.56 17.40 4.20
CA LEU A 219 30.72 16.19 4.21
C LEU A 219 29.32 16.48 4.73
N ILE A 220 28.34 15.76 4.20
CA ILE A 220 26.96 15.74 4.70
C ILE A 220 26.57 14.29 5.03
N ARG A 221 26.11 14.07 6.26
CA ARG A 221 25.66 12.75 6.76
C ARG A 221 24.15 12.65 6.67
N VAL A 222 23.63 11.77 5.83
CA VAL A 222 22.19 11.54 5.64
C VAL A 222 21.77 10.37 6.51
N THR A 223 21.29 10.64 7.71
CA THR A 223 20.91 9.63 8.71
C THR A 223 19.41 9.58 8.97
N LYS A 224 18.71 10.67 8.70
CA LYS A 224 17.28 10.87 8.97
C LYS A 224 16.58 11.58 7.83
N GLN A 225 15.26 11.51 7.81
CA GLN A 225 14.40 12.26 6.90
C GLN A 225 13.22 12.85 7.66
N LEU A 226 12.71 13.97 7.23
CA LEU A 226 11.47 14.54 7.75
C LEU A 226 10.28 13.83 7.11
N ALA A 227 9.46 13.20 7.95
CA ALA A 227 8.20 12.62 7.52
C ALA A 227 7.09 13.65 7.67
N GLN A 228 6.38 13.92 6.58
CA GLN A 228 5.26 14.85 6.58
C GLN A 228 4.08 14.24 7.36
N PRO A 229 3.31 15.07 8.10
CA PRO A 229 2.05 14.66 8.70
C PRO A 229 1.06 14.26 7.60
N ARG A 230 0.34 13.16 7.79
CA ARG A 230 -0.62 12.64 6.82
C ARG A 230 -2.06 12.76 7.29
N LYS A 231 -2.26 12.91 8.59
CA LYS A 231 -3.58 13.12 9.23
C LYS A 231 -3.63 14.51 9.85
N LYS A 232 -4.80 15.12 9.84
CA LYS A 232 -5.02 16.41 10.51
C LYS A 232 -4.68 16.28 12.00
N GLY A 233 -3.82 17.17 12.51
CA GLY A 233 -3.35 17.15 13.89
C GLY A 233 -2.06 16.35 14.16
N GLU A 234 -1.52 15.64 13.17
CA GLU A 234 -0.17 15.07 13.26
C GLU A 234 0.90 16.17 13.11
N VAL A 235 2.01 15.98 13.79
CA VAL A 235 3.20 16.85 13.67
C VAL A 235 4.26 16.20 12.77
N PHE A 236 5.15 17.03 12.23
CA PHE A 236 6.34 16.54 11.55
C PHE A 236 7.19 15.70 12.49
N ARG A 237 7.76 14.62 11.98
CA ARG A 237 8.63 13.72 12.76
C ARG A 237 9.82 13.26 11.95
N PHE A 238 10.94 13.03 12.63
CA PHE A 238 12.05 12.34 12.00
C PHE A 238 11.76 10.85 11.83
N ALA A 239 12.18 10.32 10.70
CA ALA A 239 12.11 8.91 10.37
C ALA A 239 13.43 8.46 9.73
N THR A 240 13.67 7.15 9.73
CA THR A 240 14.80 6.58 9.00
C THR A 240 14.64 6.81 7.49
N PRO A 241 15.72 6.96 6.72
CA PRO A 241 15.66 7.04 5.26
C PRO A 241 14.90 5.88 4.64
N LYS A 242 14.40 6.04 3.42
CA LYS A 242 13.56 5.03 2.75
C LYS A 242 14.18 3.62 2.74
N ASN A 243 15.50 3.53 2.58
CA ASN A 243 16.22 2.25 2.57
C ASN A 243 16.82 1.89 3.94
N SER A 244 16.54 2.65 4.99
CA SER A 244 17.07 2.48 6.36
C SER A 244 18.60 2.43 6.46
N LYS A 245 19.30 2.90 5.42
CA LYS A 245 20.78 2.95 5.37
C LYS A 245 21.26 4.40 5.42
N PRO A 246 22.01 4.78 6.44
CA PRO A 246 22.69 6.06 6.46
C PRO A 246 23.75 6.11 5.35
N ARG A 247 24.04 7.31 4.86
CA ARG A 247 25.13 7.53 3.91
C ARG A 247 25.77 8.90 4.14
N THR A 248 27.04 9.01 3.77
CA THR A 248 27.77 10.27 3.74
C THR A 248 27.99 10.66 2.29
N ILE A 249 27.82 11.93 1.96
CA ILE A 249 28.07 12.51 0.66
C ILE A 249 29.07 13.66 0.79
N ALA A 250 29.84 13.90 -0.29
CA ALA A 250 30.76 15.02 -0.42
C ALA A 250 30.27 15.90 -1.60
N PRO A 251 29.36 16.84 -1.35
CA PRO A 251 28.83 17.70 -2.40
C PRO A 251 29.84 18.78 -2.83
N ALA A 252 29.51 19.47 -3.94
CA ALA A 252 30.31 20.56 -4.43
C ALA A 252 30.48 21.70 -3.38
N PRO A 253 31.61 22.44 -3.35
CA PRO A 253 31.86 23.52 -2.40
C PRO A 253 30.78 24.60 -2.35
N THR A 254 30.09 24.84 -3.46
CA THR A 254 28.97 25.79 -3.57
C THR A 254 27.85 25.48 -2.61
N VAL A 255 27.61 24.20 -2.31
CA VAL A 255 26.59 23.77 -1.32
C VAL A 255 26.91 24.29 0.09
N PHE A 256 28.16 24.19 0.48
CA PHE A 256 28.60 24.69 1.79
C PHE A 256 28.56 26.21 1.90
N GLN A 257 28.81 26.93 0.78
CA GLN A 257 28.68 28.38 0.75
C GLN A 257 27.24 28.84 1.03
N VAL A 258 26.25 28.24 0.33
CA VAL A 258 24.85 28.60 0.53
C VAL A 258 24.33 28.12 1.90
N LEU A 259 24.76 26.95 2.39
CA LEU A 259 24.39 26.47 3.71
C LEU A 259 24.97 27.33 4.82
N LYS A 260 26.22 27.81 4.70
CA LYS A 260 26.83 28.71 5.69
C LYS A 260 26.07 30.03 5.79
N LYS A 261 25.78 30.64 4.63
CA LYS A 261 24.93 31.84 4.56
C LYS A 261 23.58 31.62 5.21
N HIS A 262 22.90 30.52 4.88
CA HIS A 262 21.61 30.18 5.45
C HIS A 262 21.66 29.96 6.98
N LYS A 263 22.72 29.36 7.49
CA LYS A 263 22.95 29.21 8.94
C LYS A 263 23.06 30.56 9.64
N GLU A 264 23.85 31.48 9.06
CA GLU A 264 24.02 32.83 9.60
C GLU A 264 22.69 33.61 9.60
N GLU A 265 21.91 33.51 8.54
CA GLU A 265 20.56 34.11 8.44
C GLU A 265 19.59 33.52 9.48
N GLN A 266 19.58 32.20 9.66
CA GLN A 266 18.75 31.53 10.66
C GLN A 266 19.14 31.91 12.07
N GLU A 267 20.44 31.99 12.37
CA GLU A 267 20.92 32.44 13.68
C GLU A 267 20.54 33.92 13.98
N ALA A 268 20.58 34.78 12.97
CA ALA A 268 20.13 36.15 13.10
C ALA A 268 18.61 36.25 13.37
N GLN A 269 17.80 35.47 12.63
CA GLN A 269 16.36 35.38 12.88
C GLN A 269 16.03 34.83 14.28
N ARG A 270 16.75 33.80 14.71
CA ARG A 270 16.61 33.23 16.07
C ARG A 270 16.88 34.27 17.16
N LYS A 271 17.95 35.05 17.00
CA LYS A 271 18.26 36.14 17.92
C LYS A 271 17.19 37.24 17.92
N ALA A 272 16.68 37.61 16.76
CA ALA A 272 15.63 38.64 16.64
C ALA A 272 14.30 38.23 17.26
N LEU A 273 13.88 36.97 17.11
CA LEU A 273 12.64 36.45 17.63
C LEU A 273 12.72 36.03 19.12
N GLY A 274 13.91 35.76 19.62
CA GLY A 274 14.13 35.36 21.03
C GLY A 274 13.19 34.23 21.48
N PRO A 275 12.44 34.41 22.57
CA PRO A 275 11.52 33.38 23.07
C PRO A 275 10.37 32.99 22.14
N ALA A 276 10.07 33.82 21.13
CA ALA A 276 9.06 33.51 20.12
C ALA A 276 9.59 32.56 19.03
N TRP A 277 10.89 32.34 18.99
CA TRP A 277 11.47 31.32 18.12
C TRP A 277 11.04 29.93 18.58
N ASN A 278 10.38 29.21 17.72
CA ASN A 278 9.99 27.83 17.97
C ASN A 278 10.83 26.91 17.08
N ASP A 279 11.80 26.26 17.66
CA ASP A 279 12.60 25.26 16.93
C ASP A 279 11.75 24.05 16.46
N GLY A 280 10.49 23.91 16.93
CA GLY A 280 9.59 22.79 16.59
C GLY A 280 10.18 21.43 16.95
N GLY A 281 11.27 21.40 17.73
CA GLY A 281 12.11 20.22 17.92
C GLY A 281 12.99 19.91 16.69
N PHE A 282 13.05 20.83 15.73
CA PHE A 282 13.91 20.80 14.55
C PHE A 282 14.95 21.91 14.66
N PRO A 283 16.20 21.61 14.41
CA PRO A 283 17.26 22.59 14.37
C PRO A 283 17.09 23.59 13.23
#